data_0afd5bae3e9519f0f2f212f57e047335
#
_entry.id   0afd5bae3e9519f0f2f212f57e047335
#
_cell.length_a   1.000
_cell.length_b   1.000
_cell.length_c   1.000
_cell.angle_alpha   90.00
_cell.angle_beta   90.00
_cell.angle_gamma   90.00
#
_symmetry.space_group_name_H-M   'P 1'
#
loop_
_entity.id
_entity.type
_entity.pdbx_description
1 polymer ?
#
loop_
_entity_poly.entity_id
_entity_poly.type
_entity_poly.pdbx_seq_one_letter_code
_entity_poly.pdbx_strand_id
1 'polypeptide(L)'
;MWQTASVGDLRLGIVHGDAQSLAGWGFAQEHLTDAAHRDQARAWFEQAGVDAFACSHTRLPVYQRLRRADGQGQAWVLNNGAAGMPNFQGDSAGLLTRIATTPLAGSNSRASVVHRTVHIDAVAITLCPAQLQQRFVAQWPPGSDAHASYFSRIAAGPDYHAGQVVRFETEAVLAAAAL
;
A
#
# COMPACT_ATOMS: atom_id res chain seq x y z
N MET A 1 -0.98 17.23 6.85
CA MET A 1 -1.63 16.22 7.71
C MET A 1 -0.84 14.91 7.78
N TRP A 2 0.47 14.95 7.72
CA TRP A 2 1.34 13.78 7.83
C TRP A 2 2.36 13.97 8.95
N GLN A 3 2.82 12.85 9.48
CA GLN A 3 4.02 12.79 10.31
C GLN A 3 5.20 12.39 9.42
N THR A 4 6.40 12.80 9.78
CA THR A 4 7.62 12.40 9.09
C THR A 4 8.50 11.55 9.98
N ALA A 5 9.18 10.58 9.38
CA ALA A 5 10.20 9.75 10.01
C ALA A 5 11.36 9.55 9.03
N SER A 6 12.53 9.14 9.53
CA SER A 6 13.66 8.75 8.71
C SER A 6 14.13 7.34 9.08
N VAL A 7 14.42 6.53 8.06
CA VAL A 7 15.00 5.21 8.22
C VAL A 7 16.20 5.13 7.27
N GLY A 8 17.42 5.12 7.82
CA GLY A 8 18.61 5.30 7.00
C GLY A 8 18.55 6.62 6.24
N ASP A 9 18.73 6.55 4.93
CA ASP A 9 18.66 7.70 4.01
C ASP A 9 17.26 7.94 3.40
N LEU A 10 16.25 7.19 3.84
CA LEU A 10 14.87 7.30 3.38
C LEU A 10 14.06 8.21 4.31
N ARG A 11 13.50 9.30 3.77
CA ARG A 11 12.56 10.17 4.47
C ARG A 11 11.13 9.78 4.16
N LEU A 12 10.35 9.48 5.19
CA LEU A 12 8.98 8.99 5.11
C LEU A 12 7.97 10.07 5.48
N GLY A 13 6.89 10.15 4.71
CA GLY A 13 5.62 10.73 5.13
C GLY A 13 4.68 9.62 5.58
N ILE A 14 4.11 9.72 6.76
CA ILE A 14 3.18 8.72 7.31
C ILE A 14 1.79 9.34 7.31
N VAL A 15 0.87 8.71 6.61
CA VAL A 15 -0.53 9.14 6.45
C VAL A 15 -1.48 7.96 6.64
N HIS A 16 -2.77 8.22 6.87
CA HIS A 16 -3.78 7.15 6.81
C HIS A 16 -4.31 6.97 5.39
N GLY A 17 -4.84 8.01 4.77
CA GLY A 17 -5.35 8.02 3.40
C GLY A 17 -4.29 8.48 2.38
N ASP A 18 -4.31 9.76 2.05
CA ASP A 18 -3.32 10.39 1.16
C ASP A 18 -2.74 11.67 1.77
N ALA A 19 -1.95 12.41 1.00
CA ALA A 19 -1.26 13.60 1.50
C ALA A 19 -2.21 14.77 1.84
N GLN A 20 -3.44 14.75 1.37
CA GLN A 20 -4.42 15.84 1.57
C GLN A 20 -5.55 15.46 2.52
N SER A 21 -5.88 14.17 2.64
CA SER A 21 -7.03 13.70 3.40
C SER A 21 -6.77 12.41 4.14
N LEU A 22 -7.23 12.32 5.40
CA LEU A 22 -7.21 11.08 6.18
C LEU A 22 -8.04 9.96 5.54
N ALA A 23 -9.08 10.31 4.78
CA ALA A 23 -9.94 9.39 4.04
C ALA A 23 -9.73 9.50 2.52
N GLY A 24 -8.60 10.03 2.08
CA GLY A 24 -8.27 10.21 0.67
C GLY A 24 -7.93 8.90 -0.02
N TRP A 25 -8.28 8.80 -1.30
CA TRP A 25 -8.05 7.63 -2.15
C TRP A 25 -6.89 7.80 -3.13
N GLY A 26 -6.16 8.92 -3.07
CA GLY A 26 -5.09 9.23 -4.01
C GLY A 26 -3.96 8.22 -4.08
N PHE A 27 -3.77 7.43 -3.01
CA PHE A 27 -2.81 6.32 -2.96
C PHE A 27 -3.47 4.93 -3.12
N ALA A 28 -4.69 4.87 -3.66
CA ALA A 28 -5.32 3.61 -4.02
C ALA A 28 -4.61 2.96 -5.22
N GLN A 29 -4.53 1.64 -5.21
CA GLN A 29 -3.82 0.88 -6.24
C GLN A 29 -4.41 1.09 -7.65
N GLU A 30 -5.72 1.28 -7.75
CA GLU A 30 -6.42 1.58 -8.99
C GLU A 30 -6.13 3.00 -9.48
N HIS A 31 -6.08 4.01 -8.59
CA HIS A 31 -5.78 5.38 -8.95
C HIS A 31 -4.35 5.53 -9.47
N LEU A 32 -3.39 4.81 -8.90
CA LEU A 32 -1.99 4.84 -9.33
C LEU A 32 -1.76 4.22 -10.71
N THR A 33 -2.76 3.62 -11.36
CA THR A 33 -2.69 3.21 -12.77
C THR A 33 -2.91 4.38 -13.72
N ASP A 34 -3.57 5.45 -13.28
CA ASP A 34 -3.85 6.65 -14.07
C ASP A 34 -2.67 7.64 -14.03
N ALA A 35 -2.36 8.25 -15.17
CA ALA A 35 -1.24 9.18 -15.29
C ALA A 35 -1.44 10.46 -14.47
N ALA A 36 -2.63 11.05 -14.52
CA ALA A 36 -2.93 12.29 -13.81
C ALA A 36 -2.88 12.09 -12.29
N HIS A 37 -3.32 10.93 -11.78
CA HIS A 37 -3.18 10.61 -10.36
C HIS A 37 -1.72 10.39 -9.95
N ARG A 38 -0.88 9.80 -10.81
CA ARG A 38 0.56 9.71 -10.55
C ARG A 38 1.24 11.07 -10.54
N ASP A 39 0.85 11.99 -11.43
CA ASP A 39 1.35 13.37 -11.44
C ASP A 39 0.95 14.13 -10.18
N GLN A 40 -0.27 13.95 -9.72
CA GLN A 40 -0.72 14.49 -8.43
C GLN A 40 0.10 13.91 -7.26
N ALA A 41 0.36 12.60 -7.26
CA ALA A 41 1.19 11.97 -6.24
C ALA A 41 2.62 12.53 -6.25
N ARG A 42 3.23 12.77 -7.42
CA ARG A 42 4.54 13.43 -7.55
C ARG A 42 4.57 14.80 -6.89
N ALA A 43 3.55 15.62 -7.15
CA ALA A 43 3.43 16.94 -6.53
C ALA A 43 3.36 16.85 -5.00
N TRP A 44 2.70 15.84 -4.45
CA TRP A 44 2.65 15.60 -3.00
C TRP A 44 4.01 15.20 -2.42
N PHE A 45 4.80 14.40 -3.13
CA PHE A 45 6.17 14.06 -2.70
C PHE A 45 7.06 15.30 -2.62
N GLU A 46 6.99 16.17 -3.60
CA GLU A 46 7.76 17.42 -3.63
C GLU A 46 7.33 18.37 -2.53
N GLN A 47 6.03 18.57 -2.38
CA GLN A 47 5.46 19.44 -1.33
C GLN A 47 5.84 18.96 0.07
N ALA A 48 5.82 17.65 0.31
CA ALA A 48 6.19 17.06 1.60
C ALA A 48 7.70 16.91 1.80
N GLY A 49 8.49 16.95 0.73
CA GLY A 49 9.93 16.73 0.76
C GLY A 49 10.30 15.33 1.29
N VAL A 50 9.54 14.29 0.90
CA VAL A 50 9.74 12.92 1.34
C VAL A 50 10.10 11.99 0.18
N ASP A 51 10.74 10.85 0.48
CA ASP A 51 11.09 9.83 -0.51
C ASP A 51 10.01 8.75 -0.63
N ALA A 52 9.21 8.55 0.42
CA ALA A 52 8.10 7.61 0.39
C ALA A 52 6.93 8.10 1.25
N PHE A 53 5.70 7.75 0.84
CA PHE A 53 4.52 7.80 1.70
C PHE A 53 4.14 6.39 2.14
N ALA A 54 4.06 6.17 3.46
CA ALA A 54 3.48 4.98 4.06
C ALA A 54 2.03 5.25 4.41
N CYS A 55 1.10 4.45 3.87
CA CYS A 55 -0.34 4.65 4.03
C CYS A 55 -1.10 3.31 4.17
N SER A 56 -2.40 3.37 4.42
CA SER A 56 -3.26 2.21 4.62
C SER A 56 -4.61 2.35 3.93
N HIS A 57 -5.54 3.07 4.47
CA HIS A 57 -6.95 3.38 4.15
C HIS A 57 -7.64 2.62 3.00
N THR A 58 -7.02 2.53 1.81
CA THR A 58 -7.64 2.03 0.56
C THR A 58 -7.69 0.52 0.44
N ARG A 59 -7.37 -0.19 1.50
CA ARG A 59 -7.60 -1.62 1.73
C ARG A 59 -6.79 -2.61 0.88
N LEU A 60 -6.35 -2.28 -0.34
CA LEU A 60 -5.51 -3.16 -1.15
C LEU A 60 -4.06 -2.69 -1.11
N PRO A 61 -3.09 -3.60 -0.92
CA PRO A 61 -1.70 -3.22 -0.83
C PRO A 61 -1.14 -2.83 -2.20
N VAL A 62 -0.28 -1.81 -2.22
CA VAL A 62 0.50 -1.45 -3.39
C VAL A 62 1.81 -0.76 -2.99
N TYR A 63 2.92 -1.22 -3.54
CA TYR A 63 4.22 -0.57 -3.49
C TYR A 63 4.54 -0.07 -4.88
N GLN A 64 4.11 1.18 -5.14
CA GLN A 64 4.26 1.83 -6.43
C GLN A 64 5.51 2.71 -6.43
N ARG A 65 6.45 2.40 -7.31
CA ARG A 65 7.58 3.28 -7.62
C ARG A 65 7.17 4.32 -8.66
N LEU A 66 7.42 5.58 -8.34
CA LEU A 66 7.21 6.72 -9.23
C LEU A 66 8.55 7.41 -9.50
N ARG A 67 8.73 7.97 -10.70
CA ARG A 67 9.81 8.93 -10.96
C ARG A 67 9.43 10.26 -10.29
N ARG A 68 10.42 11.00 -9.78
CA ARG A 68 10.18 12.37 -9.30
C ARG A 68 9.88 13.29 -10.47
N ALA A 69 9.19 14.42 -10.21
CA ALA A 69 8.80 15.37 -11.26
C ALA A 69 10.01 16.03 -11.92
N ASP A 70 11.14 16.22 -11.18
CA ASP A 70 12.41 16.70 -11.70
C ASP A 70 13.14 15.68 -12.59
N GLY A 71 12.60 14.47 -12.76
CA GLY A 71 13.22 13.35 -13.47
C GLY A 71 14.40 12.72 -12.73
N GLN A 72 14.83 13.29 -11.61
CA GLN A 72 15.99 12.84 -10.86
C GLN A 72 15.57 12.10 -9.58
N GLY A 73 15.65 10.79 -9.63
CA GLY A 73 15.35 9.96 -8.50
C GLY A 73 13.96 9.33 -8.54
N GLN A 74 13.63 8.69 -7.45
CA GLN A 74 12.44 7.85 -7.33
C GLN A 74 11.75 8.13 -6.00
N ALA A 75 10.43 7.97 -5.99
CA ALA A 75 9.60 8.03 -4.81
C ALA A 75 8.70 6.80 -4.73
N TRP A 76 8.22 6.45 -3.54
CA TRP A 76 7.42 5.26 -3.31
C TRP A 76 6.10 5.58 -2.61
N VAL A 77 5.00 5.09 -3.16
CA VAL A 77 3.77 4.91 -2.40
C VAL A 77 3.79 3.51 -1.82
N LEU A 78 3.72 3.40 -0.49
CA LEU A 78 3.79 2.16 0.28
C LEU A 78 2.48 1.96 1.05
N ASN A 79 1.49 1.42 0.37
CA ASN A 79 0.20 1.09 0.97
C ASN A 79 0.22 -0.38 1.42
N ASN A 80 0.05 -0.61 2.73
CA ASN A 80 0.05 -1.98 3.26
C ASN A 80 -1.30 -2.71 3.08
N GLY A 81 -2.32 -2.05 2.53
CA GLY A 81 -3.67 -2.63 2.50
C GLY A 81 -4.31 -2.65 3.89
N ALA A 82 -4.44 -3.80 4.50
CA ALA A 82 -5.07 -3.95 5.80
C ALA A 82 -4.28 -4.89 6.73
N ALA A 83 -4.06 -4.47 7.97
CA ALA A 83 -3.42 -5.30 8.99
C ALA A 83 -4.38 -6.33 9.61
N GLY A 84 -5.65 -6.01 9.71
CA GLY A 84 -6.67 -6.80 10.41
C GLY A 84 -7.60 -7.63 9.52
N MET A 85 -7.34 -7.72 8.21
CA MET A 85 -8.15 -8.55 7.30
C MET A 85 -7.31 -9.08 6.14
N PRO A 86 -7.79 -10.12 5.41
CA PRO A 86 -7.13 -10.66 4.22
C PRO A 86 -6.83 -9.61 3.15
N ASN A 87 -5.67 -9.69 2.54
CA ASN A 87 -5.23 -8.79 1.47
C ASN A 87 -5.13 -9.44 0.11
N PHE A 88 -5.14 -10.77 0.06
CA PHE A 88 -5.01 -11.54 -1.18
C PHE A 88 -6.03 -12.66 -1.21
N GLN A 89 -6.38 -13.10 -2.42
CA GLN A 89 -7.25 -14.23 -2.63
C GLN A 89 -6.62 -15.50 -2.05
N GLY A 90 -7.38 -16.20 -1.20
CA GLY A 90 -6.93 -17.44 -0.56
C GLY A 90 -5.84 -17.29 0.51
N ASP A 91 -5.38 -16.07 0.83
CA ASP A 91 -4.45 -15.81 1.92
C ASP A 91 -5.15 -15.02 3.03
N SER A 92 -5.28 -15.64 4.20
CA SER A 92 -5.94 -15.02 5.36
C SER A 92 -5.10 -13.99 6.10
N ALA A 93 -3.86 -13.74 5.68
CA ALA A 93 -2.95 -12.84 6.40
C ALA A 93 -3.37 -11.37 6.25
N GLY A 94 -3.28 -10.64 7.36
CA GLY A 94 -3.14 -9.20 7.35
C GLY A 94 -1.75 -8.77 6.87
N LEU A 95 -1.54 -7.50 6.58
CA LEU A 95 -0.23 -6.96 6.20
C LEU A 95 0.14 -5.72 7.01
N LEU A 96 1.43 -5.59 7.30
CA LEU A 96 2.06 -4.34 7.70
C LEU A 96 3.27 -4.04 6.79
N THR A 97 3.62 -2.77 6.65
CA THR A 97 4.85 -2.38 5.99
C THR A 97 5.97 -2.27 7.02
N ARG A 98 7.02 -3.07 6.86
CA ARG A 98 8.28 -2.93 7.59
C ARG A 98 9.26 -2.13 6.73
N ILE A 99 9.90 -1.14 7.32
CA ILE A 99 10.93 -0.31 6.67
C ILE A 99 12.14 -0.30 7.58
N ALA A 100 13.29 -0.77 7.10
CA ALA A 100 14.49 -0.95 7.93
C ALA A 100 15.78 -0.91 7.11
N THR A 101 16.89 -0.61 7.76
CA THR A 101 18.23 -0.66 7.17
C THR A 101 18.84 -2.06 7.10
N THR A 102 18.14 -3.07 7.66
CA THR A 102 18.56 -4.46 7.63
C THR A 102 17.52 -5.32 6.92
N PRO A 103 17.95 -6.39 6.22
CA PRO A 103 17.03 -7.34 5.61
C PRO A 103 16.05 -7.94 6.63
N LEU A 104 14.87 -8.32 6.18
CA LEU A 104 13.94 -9.10 6.97
C LEU A 104 14.50 -10.53 7.14
N ALA A 105 14.60 -10.98 8.39
CA ALA A 105 14.94 -12.37 8.66
C ALA A 105 13.72 -13.29 8.43
N GLY A 106 13.93 -14.42 7.75
CA GLY A 106 12.86 -15.39 7.46
C GLY A 106 12.03 -15.05 6.22
N SER A 107 10.96 -15.82 6.01
CA SER A 107 10.15 -15.81 4.78
C SER A 107 8.73 -15.27 4.95
N ASN A 108 8.48 -14.41 5.95
CA ASN A 108 7.14 -13.92 6.26
C ASN A 108 6.73 -12.67 5.46
N SER A 109 7.39 -12.39 4.34
CA SER A 109 7.05 -11.29 3.44
C SER A 109 6.20 -11.77 2.27
N ARG A 110 5.23 -10.97 1.85
CA ARG A 110 4.42 -11.16 0.62
C ARG A 110 4.95 -10.37 -0.55
N ALA A 111 5.69 -9.30 -0.28
CA ALA A 111 6.41 -8.50 -1.26
C ALA A 111 7.56 -7.80 -0.57
N SER A 112 8.66 -7.59 -1.29
CA SER A 112 9.83 -6.88 -0.78
C SER A 112 10.45 -6.04 -1.89
N VAL A 113 10.92 -4.86 -1.52
CA VAL A 113 11.73 -4.00 -2.40
C VAL A 113 12.88 -3.42 -1.59
N VAL A 114 13.94 -3.05 -2.30
CA VAL A 114 15.06 -2.31 -1.72
C VAL A 114 15.15 -0.96 -2.42
N HIS A 115 15.19 0.10 -1.64
CA HIS A 115 15.44 1.45 -2.12
C HIS A 115 16.71 2.00 -1.48
N ARG A 116 17.76 2.21 -2.29
CA ARG A 116 19.11 2.52 -1.79
C ARG A 116 19.57 1.45 -0.77
N THR A 117 19.72 1.81 0.50
CA THR A 117 20.14 0.92 1.59
C THR A 117 18.98 0.45 2.48
N VAL A 118 17.75 0.81 2.13
CA VAL A 118 16.57 0.55 2.95
C VAL A 118 15.74 -0.59 2.38
N HIS A 119 15.44 -1.58 3.21
CA HIS A 119 14.57 -2.71 2.93
C HIS A 119 13.13 -2.36 3.30
N ILE A 120 12.20 -2.63 2.39
CA ILE A 120 10.78 -2.34 2.52
C ILE A 120 10.03 -3.64 2.26
N ASP A 121 9.36 -4.16 3.28
CA ASP A 121 8.75 -5.49 3.26
C ASP A 121 7.27 -5.42 3.60
N ALA A 122 6.43 -6.09 2.82
CA ALA A 122 5.02 -6.36 3.15
C ALA A 122 4.97 -7.60 4.05
N VAL A 123 5.05 -7.41 5.35
CA VAL A 123 5.12 -8.51 6.32
C VAL A 123 3.72 -9.03 6.64
N ALA A 124 3.55 -10.33 6.52
CA ALA A 124 2.29 -11.00 6.83
C ALA A 124 2.04 -11.08 8.34
N ILE A 125 0.82 -10.74 8.74
CA ILE A 125 0.31 -10.92 10.11
C ILE A 125 -0.62 -12.13 10.08
N THR A 126 -0.29 -13.15 10.85
CA THR A 126 -1.13 -14.36 10.94
C THR A 126 -2.45 -14.01 11.62
N LEU A 127 -3.54 -14.22 10.90
CA LEU A 127 -4.91 -14.14 11.43
C LEU A 127 -5.48 -15.55 11.54
N CYS A 128 -6.32 -15.78 12.54
CA CYS A 128 -7.11 -17.02 12.61
C CYS A 128 -8.43 -16.82 11.84
N PRO A 129 -8.62 -17.43 10.67
CA PRO A 129 -9.79 -17.17 9.79
C PRO A 129 -11.11 -17.44 10.51
N ALA A 130 -11.21 -18.55 11.23
CA ALA A 130 -12.44 -18.92 11.95
C ALA A 130 -12.81 -17.89 13.03
N GLN A 131 -11.84 -17.44 13.81
CA GLN A 131 -12.08 -16.40 14.82
C GLN A 131 -12.42 -15.06 14.19
N LEU A 132 -11.77 -14.68 13.10
CA LEU A 132 -12.03 -13.45 12.38
C LEU A 132 -13.47 -13.43 11.84
N GLN A 133 -13.90 -14.50 11.17
CA GLN A 133 -15.26 -14.64 10.66
C GLN A 133 -16.29 -14.63 11.77
N GLN A 134 -16.06 -15.40 12.84
CA GLN A 134 -16.96 -15.46 13.99
C GLN A 134 -17.16 -14.07 14.63
N ARG A 135 -16.08 -13.33 14.88
CA ARG A 135 -16.14 -11.98 15.44
C ARG A 135 -16.83 -11.01 14.50
N PHE A 136 -16.55 -11.12 13.20
CA PHE A 136 -17.16 -10.27 12.19
C PHE A 136 -18.69 -10.47 12.14
N VAL A 137 -19.16 -11.72 12.05
CA VAL A 137 -20.60 -12.02 11.99
C VAL A 137 -21.31 -11.67 13.30
N ALA A 138 -20.65 -11.85 14.45
CA ALA A 138 -21.22 -11.44 15.74
C ALA A 138 -21.46 -9.92 15.83
N GLN A 139 -20.59 -9.12 15.23
CA GLN A 139 -20.70 -7.66 15.20
C GLN A 139 -21.58 -7.16 14.03
N TRP A 140 -21.48 -7.82 12.88
CA TRP A 140 -22.15 -7.45 11.64
C TRP A 140 -22.94 -8.66 11.10
N PRO A 141 -24.18 -8.88 11.57
CA PRO A 141 -24.95 -10.05 11.17
C PRO A 141 -25.32 -10.04 9.70
N PRO A 142 -25.62 -11.23 9.10
CA PRO A 142 -26.14 -11.32 7.75
C PRO A 142 -27.33 -10.39 7.53
N GLY A 143 -27.31 -9.67 6.38
CA GLY A 143 -28.33 -8.65 6.05
C GLY A 143 -27.95 -7.22 6.46
N SER A 144 -26.87 -7.01 7.24
CA SER A 144 -26.34 -5.65 7.48
C SER A 144 -25.48 -5.16 6.31
N ASP A 145 -25.39 -3.85 6.09
CA ASP A 145 -24.58 -3.24 5.02
C ASP A 145 -23.09 -3.59 5.15
N ALA A 146 -22.60 -3.64 6.38
CA ALA A 146 -21.21 -4.03 6.64
C ALA A 146 -20.96 -5.50 6.28
N HIS A 147 -21.90 -6.41 6.58
CA HIS A 147 -21.80 -7.80 6.16
C HIS A 147 -21.78 -7.91 4.63
N ALA A 148 -22.70 -7.25 3.93
CA ALA A 148 -22.77 -7.25 2.47
C ALA A 148 -21.48 -6.72 1.83
N SER A 149 -20.85 -5.70 2.44
CA SER A 149 -19.66 -5.03 1.90
C SER A 149 -18.35 -5.78 2.17
N TYR A 150 -18.23 -6.52 3.27
CA TYR A 150 -16.93 -7.02 3.75
C TYR A 150 -16.83 -8.53 3.92
N PHE A 151 -17.95 -9.25 4.08
CA PHE A 151 -17.88 -10.66 4.46
C PHE A 151 -17.15 -11.53 3.44
N SER A 152 -17.36 -11.32 2.16
CA SER A 152 -16.66 -12.08 1.10
C SER A 152 -15.13 -11.90 1.21
N ARG A 153 -14.68 -10.69 1.49
CA ARG A 153 -13.26 -10.41 1.72
C ARG A 153 -12.73 -11.08 2.99
N ILE A 154 -13.50 -11.06 4.09
CA ILE A 154 -13.14 -11.73 5.36
C ILE A 154 -13.05 -13.24 5.17
N ALA A 155 -13.94 -13.82 4.36
CA ALA A 155 -14.04 -15.26 4.16
C ALA A 155 -13.02 -15.83 3.18
N ALA A 156 -12.77 -15.15 2.07
CA ALA A 156 -11.97 -15.67 0.95
C ALA A 156 -10.81 -14.76 0.52
N GLY A 157 -10.69 -13.56 1.08
CA GLY A 157 -9.81 -12.52 0.58
C GLY A 157 -10.41 -11.78 -0.62
N PRO A 158 -9.82 -10.63 -1.00
CA PRO A 158 -10.20 -9.89 -2.21
C PRO A 158 -9.70 -10.62 -3.46
N ASP A 159 -10.27 -10.31 -4.63
CA ASP A 159 -9.72 -10.73 -5.93
C ASP A 159 -8.47 -9.90 -6.24
N TYR A 160 -7.38 -10.21 -5.54
CA TYR A 160 -6.09 -9.53 -5.64
C TYR A 160 -4.97 -10.50 -5.23
N HIS A 161 -3.83 -10.44 -5.92
CA HIS A 161 -2.72 -11.38 -5.73
C HIS A 161 -1.43 -10.67 -5.32
N ALA A 162 -0.57 -11.35 -4.58
CA ALA A 162 0.69 -10.81 -4.09
C ALA A 162 1.61 -10.27 -5.21
N GLY A 163 1.60 -10.89 -6.39
CA GLY A 163 2.35 -10.41 -7.56
C GLY A 163 1.92 -9.04 -8.10
N GLN A 164 0.77 -8.51 -7.67
CA GLN A 164 0.27 -7.19 -8.09
C GLN A 164 0.72 -6.05 -7.18
N VAL A 165 1.37 -6.36 -6.05
CA VAL A 165 1.75 -5.37 -5.02
C VAL A 165 2.84 -4.44 -5.51
N VAL A 166 3.93 -4.98 -6.06
CA VAL A 166 5.08 -4.17 -6.48
C VAL A 166 4.90 -3.73 -7.92
N ARG A 167 4.92 -2.44 -8.14
CA ARG A 167 4.71 -1.82 -9.45
C ARG A 167 5.78 -0.79 -9.75
N PHE A 168 6.19 -0.79 -11.01
CA PHE A 168 7.16 0.15 -11.55
C PHE A 168 6.55 0.93 -12.71
N GLU A 169 6.85 2.21 -12.83
CA GLU A 169 6.57 2.92 -14.08
C GLU A 169 7.46 2.38 -15.20
N THR A 170 6.83 1.93 -16.27
CA THR A 170 7.53 1.49 -17.48
C THR A 170 7.85 2.70 -18.37
N GLU A 171 9.00 2.67 -19.06
CA GLU A 171 9.45 3.79 -19.91
C GLU A 171 8.55 4.09 -21.10
N ALA A 172 7.71 3.14 -21.51
CA ALA A 172 6.80 3.29 -22.66
C ALA A 172 5.71 4.37 -22.48
N VAL A 173 5.42 4.81 -21.25
CA VAL A 173 4.42 5.85 -20.97
C VAL A 173 4.98 7.26 -21.19
N LEU A 174 6.31 7.43 -21.23
CA LEU A 174 6.95 8.75 -21.37
C LEU A 174 7.10 9.18 -22.82
N ALA A 175 7.13 8.26 -23.78
CA ALA A 175 7.24 8.60 -25.21
C ALA A 175 5.96 9.19 -25.80
N ALA A 176 4.79 8.93 -25.16
CA ALA A 176 3.50 9.45 -25.63
C ALA A 176 3.17 10.85 -25.09
N ALA A 177 3.90 11.34 -24.09
CA ALA A 177 3.70 12.68 -23.51
C ALA A 177 4.67 13.74 -24.11
N ALA A 178 5.58 13.33 -25.01
CA ALA A 178 6.59 14.20 -25.64
C ALA A 178 6.31 14.49 -27.13
N LEU A 179 5.11 14.17 -27.64
CA LEU A 179 4.60 14.52 -28.97
C LEU A 179 3.37 15.42 -28.84
#